data_77320a0595b13777ce6aa3a22aea77c3
#
_entry.id   77320a0595b13777ce6aa3a22aea77c3
#
_cell.length_a   1.000
_cell.length_b   1.000
_cell.length_c   1.000
_cell.angle_alpha   90.00
_cell.angle_beta   90.00
_cell.angle_gamma   90.00
#
_symmetry.space_group_name_H-M   'P 1'
#
loop_
_entity.id
_entity.type
_entity.pdbx_description
1 polymer ?
#
loop_
_entity_poly.entity_id
_entity_poly.type
_entity_poly.pdbx_seq_one_letter_code
_entity_poly.pdbx_strand_id
1 'polypeptide(L)'
;MNTEKYSIFHVQGGLGKHVAATAVARCIKNNHPDRKLIVVCAWPEIFINIPFVDRVYQIGNTQYFYQNYIKDVDSLIFHQEPYLTTDHIHKRLPLIQTWCKMYGIEYNNEKPVLKFNNLQKKLAKDTWCVGDKPIMVIHTNGGMMTINAKPYAWARDMPEDIAQEIVDYYKKDYTIYQITKVNSPKLKGATHILSTQEKQITTMELK
;
A
#
# COMPACT_ATOMS: atom_id res chain seq x y z
N MET A 1 -33.48 9.20 14.29
CA MET A 1 -32.05 9.42 14.53
C MET A 1 -31.30 8.24 13.96
N ASN A 2 -30.21 8.48 13.23
CA ASN A 2 -29.38 7.38 12.73
C ASN A 2 -28.66 6.74 13.93
N THR A 3 -28.95 5.47 14.20
CA THR A 3 -28.37 4.70 15.32
C THR A 3 -27.02 4.06 14.95
N GLU A 4 -26.57 4.24 13.72
CA GLU A 4 -25.30 3.70 13.25
C GLU A 4 -24.13 4.50 13.80
N LYS A 5 -23.10 3.78 14.20
CA LYS A 5 -21.82 4.35 14.69
C LYS A 5 -20.72 4.05 13.69
N TYR A 6 -19.80 5.00 13.52
CA TYR A 6 -18.71 4.85 12.57
C TYR A 6 -17.33 5.05 13.22
N SER A 7 -16.37 4.30 12.73
CA SER A 7 -14.94 4.58 12.86
C SER A 7 -14.43 5.00 11.48
N ILE A 8 -13.92 6.22 11.36
CA ILE A 8 -13.44 6.77 10.09
C ILE A 8 -11.93 6.81 10.14
N PHE A 9 -11.28 6.03 9.28
CA PHE A 9 -9.83 5.95 9.20
C PHE A 9 -9.33 6.63 7.92
N HIS A 10 -8.57 7.70 8.07
CA HIS A 10 -8.01 8.49 6.99
C HIS A 10 -6.53 8.17 6.78
N VAL A 11 -6.15 7.77 5.56
CA VAL A 11 -4.78 7.37 5.21
C VAL A 11 -4.31 8.09 3.96
N GLN A 12 -3.19 8.81 4.08
CA GLN A 12 -2.51 9.48 2.97
C GLN A 12 -1.14 8.85 2.71
N GLY A 13 -0.52 9.23 1.58
CA GLY A 13 0.85 8.86 1.25
C GLY A 13 0.97 7.64 0.35
N GLY A 14 2.12 6.97 0.38
CA GLY A 14 2.49 5.93 -0.57
C GLY A 14 1.81 4.57 -0.33
N LEU A 15 1.88 3.71 -1.34
CA LEU A 15 1.29 2.37 -1.36
C LEU A 15 1.70 1.51 -0.14
N GLY A 16 3.00 1.46 0.18
CA GLY A 16 3.50 0.65 1.31
C GLY A 16 2.92 1.07 2.66
N LYS A 17 2.65 2.37 2.86
CA LYS A 17 1.96 2.88 4.04
C LYS A 17 0.52 2.37 4.12
N HIS A 18 -0.20 2.33 2.98
CA HIS A 18 -1.56 1.80 2.93
C HIS A 18 -1.60 0.30 3.23
N VAL A 19 -0.59 -0.46 2.77
CA VAL A 19 -0.46 -1.87 3.14
C VAL A 19 -0.29 -2.02 4.66
N ALA A 20 0.61 -1.25 5.29
CA ALA A 20 0.76 -1.25 6.75
C ALA A 20 -0.54 -0.80 7.47
N ALA A 21 -1.24 0.19 6.91
CA ALA A 21 -2.50 0.70 7.45
C ALA A 21 -3.64 -0.32 7.47
N THR A 22 -3.59 -1.40 6.69
CA THR A 22 -4.58 -2.48 6.78
C THR A 22 -4.56 -3.20 8.13
N ALA A 23 -3.38 -3.32 8.75
CA ALA A 23 -3.24 -3.85 10.11
C ALA A 23 -3.83 -2.87 11.14
N VAL A 24 -3.56 -1.57 10.99
CA VAL A 24 -4.13 -0.52 11.86
C VAL A 24 -5.65 -0.48 11.75
N ALA A 25 -6.19 -0.59 10.52
CA ALA A 25 -7.63 -0.69 10.28
C ALA A 25 -8.25 -1.88 11.02
N ARG A 26 -7.55 -3.03 11.06
CA ARG A 26 -7.99 -4.19 11.86
C ARG A 26 -7.96 -3.89 13.35
N CYS A 27 -6.91 -3.24 13.86
CA CYS A 27 -6.86 -2.82 15.27
C CYS A 27 -8.03 -1.88 15.60
N ILE A 28 -8.32 -0.89 14.76
CA ILE A 28 -9.48 0.00 14.95
C ILE A 28 -10.77 -0.81 15.03
N LYS A 29 -11.00 -1.73 14.09
CA LYS A 29 -12.21 -2.56 14.09
C LYS A 29 -12.32 -3.48 15.31
N ASN A 30 -11.20 -4.06 15.76
CA ASN A 30 -11.16 -4.91 16.95
C ASN A 30 -11.46 -4.13 18.25
N ASN A 31 -10.95 -2.90 18.35
CA ASN A 31 -11.19 -2.03 19.51
C ASN A 31 -12.59 -1.38 19.50
N HIS A 32 -13.22 -1.27 18.33
CA HIS A 32 -14.55 -0.68 18.16
C HIS A 32 -15.45 -1.59 17.30
N PRO A 33 -15.77 -2.81 17.77
CA PRO A 33 -16.48 -3.82 16.98
C PRO A 33 -17.93 -3.41 16.63
N ASP A 34 -18.56 -2.57 17.46
CA ASP A 34 -19.92 -2.04 17.29
C ASP A 34 -20.02 -0.93 16.24
N ARG A 35 -18.88 -0.44 15.72
CA ARG A 35 -18.82 0.64 14.71
C ARG A 35 -18.55 0.08 13.32
N LYS A 36 -19.19 0.66 12.32
CA LYS A 36 -18.82 0.43 10.90
C LYS A 36 -17.52 1.15 10.60
N LEU A 37 -16.58 0.46 9.96
CA LEU A 37 -15.28 1.01 9.60
C LEU A 37 -15.33 1.59 8.19
N ILE A 38 -15.15 2.91 8.10
CA ILE A 38 -15.03 3.65 6.86
C ILE A 38 -13.57 4.02 6.65
N VAL A 39 -13.01 3.72 5.49
CA VAL A 39 -11.63 4.10 5.15
C VAL A 39 -11.67 5.18 4.06
N VAL A 40 -10.97 6.29 4.31
CA VAL A 40 -10.75 7.36 3.32
C VAL A 40 -9.25 7.37 3.00
N CYS A 41 -8.87 7.07 1.76
CA CYS A 41 -7.46 6.81 1.46
C CYS A 41 -7.05 7.20 0.03
N ALA A 42 -5.74 7.30 -0.19
CA ALA A 42 -5.20 7.58 -1.52
C ALA A 42 -5.16 6.33 -2.44
N TRP A 43 -5.19 5.11 -1.85
CA TRP A 43 -5.13 3.83 -2.57
C TRP A 43 -6.30 2.93 -2.16
N PRO A 44 -7.53 3.22 -2.65
CA PRO A 44 -8.73 2.49 -2.24
C PRO A 44 -8.69 1.00 -2.58
N GLU A 45 -8.01 0.60 -3.65
CA GLU A 45 -7.84 -0.78 -4.09
C GLU A 45 -7.20 -1.68 -3.03
N ILE A 46 -6.44 -1.12 -2.08
CA ILE A 46 -5.84 -1.86 -0.97
C ILE A 46 -6.90 -2.33 0.03
N PHE A 47 -8.01 -1.59 0.16
CA PHE A 47 -9.02 -1.82 1.20
C PHE A 47 -10.32 -2.43 0.70
N ILE A 48 -10.65 -2.32 -0.60
CA ILE A 48 -11.95 -2.69 -1.17
C ILE A 48 -12.37 -4.14 -0.87
N ASN A 49 -11.43 -5.09 -0.85
CA ASN A 49 -11.74 -6.50 -0.63
C ASN A 49 -11.52 -6.96 0.82
N ILE A 50 -11.30 -6.05 1.76
CA ILE A 50 -11.05 -6.39 3.16
C ILE A 50 -12.40 -6.56 3.88
N PRO A 51 -12.74 -7.76 4.40
CA PRO A 51 -14.10 -8.06 4.89
C PRO A 51 -14.56 -7.23 6.10
N PHE A 52 -13.63 -6.70 6.89
CA PHE A 52 -13.94 -5.90 8.08
C PHE A 52 -13.99 -4.39 7.79
N VAL A 53 -13.77 -3.97 6.53
CA VAL A 53 -13.94 -2.59 6.07
C VAL A 53 -15.30 -2.48 5.42
N ASP A 54 -16.17 -1.67 5.99
CA ASP A 54 -17.56 -1.53 5.53
C ASP A 54 -17.67 -0.66 4.27
N ARG A 55 -16.81 0.37 4.16
CA ARG A 55 -16.79 1.25 2.99
C ARG A 55 -15.44 1.91 2.79
N VAL A 56 -15.08 2.14 1.52
CA VAL A 56 -13.83 2.79 1.13
C VAL A 56 -14.12 4.00 0.24
N TYR A 57 -13.47 5.12 0.51
CA TYR A 57 -13.51 6.34 -0.29
C TYR A 57 -12.11 6.74 -0.74
N GLN A 58 -12.00 7.21 -1.96
CA GLN A 58 -10.80 7.87 -2.43
C GLN A 58 -10.73 9.31 -1.90
N ILE A 59 -9.56 9.75 -1.49
CA ILE A 59 -9.34 11.15 -1.11
C ILE A 59 -9.69 12.06 -2.30
N GLY A 60 -10.47 13.11 -2.03
CA GLY A 60 -10.97 14.02 -3.06
C GLY A 60 -12.29 13.57 -3.72
N ASN A 61 -12.76 12.33 -3.47
CA ASN A 61 -14.06 11.84 -3.93
C ASN A 61 -14.93 11.44 -2.73
N THR A 62 -15.28 12.43 -1.91
CA THR A 62 -16.02 12.27 -0.64
C THR A 62 -17.33 13.06 -0.66
N GLN A 63 -18.05 13.04 -1.78
CA GLN A 63 -19.32 13.73 -1.93
C GLN A 63 -20.33 13.24 -0.86
N TYR A 64 -21.02 14.18 -0.22
CA TYR A 64 -21.98 13.94 0.87
C TYR A 64 -21.40 13.22 2.11
N PHE A 65 -20.07 13.11 2.24
CA PHE A 65 -19.42 12.40 3.34
C PHE A 65 -19.76 13.01 4.70
N TYR A 66 -19.74 14.34 4.79
CA TYR A 66 -20.06 15.06 6.02
C TYR A 66 -21.49 14.77 6.48
N GLN A 67 -22.46 14.84 5.57
CA GLN A 67 -23.87 14.58 5.87
C GLN A 67 -24.13 13.13 6.29
N ASN A 68 -23.43 12.19 5.67
CA ASN A 68 -23.66 10.76 5.88
C ASN A 68 -22.98 10.21 7.13
N TYR A 69 -21.81 10.76 7.51
CA TYR A 69 -20.95 10.13 8.51
C TYR A 69 -20.50 11.04 9.65
N ILE A 70 -20.73 12.35 9.56
CA ILE A 70 -20.24 13.32 10.57
C ILE A 70 -21.40 14.07 11.21
N LYS A 71 -22.29 14.64 10.40
CA LYS A 71 -23.38 15.48 10.90
C LYS A 71 -24.38 14.63 11.67
N ASP A 72 -24.56 14.94 12.96
CA ASP A 72 -25.53 14.28 13.85
C ASP A 72 -25.34 12.75 13.94
N VAL A 73 -24.10 12.27 13.78
CA VAL A 73 -23.73 10.84 13.81
C VAL A 73 -22.61 10.62 14.81
N ASP A 74 -22.68 9.51 15.56
CA ASP A 74 -21.62 9.07 16.48
C ASP A 74 -20.43 8.52 15.68
N SER A 75 -19.38 9.36 15.46
CA SER A 75 -18.23 9.01 14.66
C SER A 75 -16.91 9.28 15.36
N LEU A 76 -16.01 8.28 15.36
CA LEU A 76 -14.62 8.39 15.76
C LEU A 76 -13.75 8.60 14.51
N ILE A 77 -12.87 9.60 14.56
CA ILE A 77 -12.02 9.94 13.41
C ILE A 77 -10.55 9.68 13.77
N PHE A 78 -9.91 8.83 12.97
CA PHE A 78 -8.51 8.44 13.05
C PHE A 78 -7.76 8.98 11.82
N HIS A 79 -7.13 10.15 11.93
CA HIS A 79 -6.50 10.82 10.76
C HIS A 79 -5.03 11.19 10.97
N GLN A 80 -4.52 11.09 12.20
CA GLN A 80 -3.15 11.45 12.50
C GLN A 80 -2.15 10.44 11.94
N GLU A 81 -0.96 10.91 11.60
CA GLU A 81 0.11 10.10 11.03
C GLU A 81 1.23 9.85 12.04
N PRO A 82 1.76 8.60 12.12
CA PRO A 82 2.73 8.22 13.14
C PRO A 82 4.13 8.78 12.92
N TYR A 83 4.46 9.28 11.71
CA TYR A 83 5.83 9.63 11.33
C TYR A 83 6.47 10.76 12.14
N LEU A 84 5.66 11.65 12.72
CA LEU A 84 6.13 12.75 13.58
C LEU A 84 6.12 12.41 15.07
N THR A 85 5.77 11.18 15.43
CA THR A 85 5.80 10.74 16.82
C THR A 85 7.23 10.47 17.29
N THR A 86 7.50 10.72 18.58
CA THR A 86 8.80 10.41 19.21
C THR A 86 9.18 8.94 19.03
N ASP A 87 8.21 8.03 19.16
CA ASP A 87 8.44 6.59 19.03
C ASP A 87 8.89 6.20 17.62
N HIS A 88 8.36 6.86 16.58
CA HIS A 88 8.79 6.63 15.19
C HIS A 88 10.15 7.27 14.91
N ILE A 89 10.33 8.53 15.25
CA ILE A 89 11.57 9.29 14.99
C ILE A 89 12.78 8.59 15.63
N HIS A 90 12.64 8.12 16.86
CA HIS A 90 13.71 7.44 17.59
C HIS A 90 13.71 5.91 17.38
N LYS A 91 12.92 5.38 16.45
CA LYS A 91 12.83 3.95 16.13
C LYS A 91 12.58 3.05 17.37
N ARG A 92 11.79 3.53 18.32
CA ARG A 92 11.47 2.81 19.56
C ARG A 92 10.47 1.69 19.34
N LEU A 93 9.53 1.90 18.42
CA LEU A 93 8.46 0.95 18.09
C LEU A 93 8.33 0.76 16.58
N PRO A 94 7.90 -0.42 16.12
CA PRO A 94 7.49 -0.63 14.74
C PRO A 94 6.33 0.31 14.33
N LEU A 95 6.25 0.65 13.05
CA LEU A 95 5.30 1.64 12.51
C LEU A 95 3.85 1.36 12.92
N ILE A 96 3.38 0.12 12.77
CA ILE A 96 1.99 -0.27 13.09
C ILE A 96 1.71 -0.08 14.58
N GLN A 97 2.62 -0.55 15.43
CA GLN A 97 2.49 -0.41 16.87
C GLN A 97 2.51 1.05 17.31
N THR A 98 3.40 1.87 16.71
CA THR A 98 3.43 3.33 16.95
C THR A 98 2.10 3.97 16.58
N TRP A 99 1.51 3.55 15.47
CA TRP A 99 0.25 4.09 14.99
C TRP A 99 -0.91 3.75 15.91
N CYS A 100 -1.02 2.49 16.33
CA CYS A 100 -2.04 2.06 17.29
C CYS A 100 -1.88 2.77 18.64
N LYS A 101 -0.64 2.90 19.16
CA LYS A 101 -0.34 3.63 20.39
C LYS A 101 -0.77 5.10 20.32
N MET A 102 -0.51 5.76 19.19
CA MET A 102 -0.91 7.15 18.95
C MET A 102 -2.44 7.32 18.99
N TYR A 103 -3.18 6.32 18.51
CA TYR A 103 -4.65 6.30 18.56
C TYR A 103 -5.23 5.84 19.88
N GLY A 104 -4.40 5.39 20.83
CA GLY A 104 -4.85 4.84 22.10
C GLY A 104 -5.62 3.52 21.95
N ILE A 105 -5.38 2.76 20.90
CA ILE A 105 -6.00 1.47 20.62
C ILE A 105 -5.03 0.32 20.88
N GLU A 106 -5.58 -0.82 21.30
CA GLU A 106 -4.80 -2.02 21.56
C GLU A 106 -4.25 -2.61 20.25
N TYR A 107 -2.99 -3.06 20.31
CA TYR A 107 -2.30 -3.76 19.23
C TYR A 107 -1.97 -5.18 19.65
N ASN A 108 -2.61 -6.16 19.04
CA ASN A 108 -2.47 -7.59 19.32
C ASN A 108 -1.65 -8.30 18.23
N ASN A 109 -0.62 -7.61 17.74
CA ASN A 109 0.29 -8.12 16.70
C ASN A 109 -0.40 -8.37 15.34
N GLU A 110 -1.41 -7.57 15.01
CA GLU A 110 -2.10 -7.61 13.74
C GLU A 110 -1.10 -7.39 12.59
N LYS A 111 -1.23 -8.21 11.55
CA LYS A 111 -0.37 -8.15 10.37
C LYS A 111 -1.08 -7.45 9.21
N PRO A 112 -0.31 -6.78 8.35
CA PRO A 112 -0.84 -6.27 7.10
C PRO A 112 -1.51 -7.38 6.28
N VAL A 113 -2.60 -7.04 5.60
CA VAL A 113 -3.35 -7.97 4.77
C VAL A 113 -3.68 -7.34 3.43
N LEU A 114 -3.50 -8.12 2.37
CA LEU A 114 -4.02 -7.82 1.03
C LEU A 114 -5.01 -8.90 0.65
N LYS A 115 -6.17 -8.50 0.13
CA LYS A 115 -7.20 -9.40 -0.34
C LYS A 115 -7.47 -9.16 -1.82
N PHE A 116 -7.40 -10.24 -2.58
CA PHE A 116 -7.69 -10.24 -4.01
C PHE A 116 -8.91 -11.10 -4.27
N ASN A 117 -9.82 -10.63 -5.12
CA ASN A 117 -10.93 -11.43 -5.59
C ASN A 117 -10.47 -12.48 -6.63
N ASN A 118 -11.37 -13.40 -6.98
CA ASN A 118 -11.04 -14.50 -7.89
C ASN A 118 -10.67 -14.01 -9.31
N LEU A 119 -11.31 -12.93 -9.78
CA LEU A 119 -11.01 -12.34 -11.08
C LEU A 119 -9.61 -11.74 -11.11
N GLN A 120 -9.22 -10.99 -10.07
CA GLN A 120 -7.87 -10.43 -9.94
C GLN A 120 -6.81 -11.53 -9.89
N LYS A 121 -7.05 -12.62 -9.14
CA LYS A 121 -6.13 -13.77 -9.08
C LYS A 121 -6.01 -14.47 -10.44
N LYS A 122 -7.13 -14.67 -11.13
CA LYS A 122 -7.14 -15.27 -12.46
C LYS A 122 -6.37 -14.40 -13.45
N LEU A 123 -6.67 -13.09 -13.49
CA LEU A 123 -5.99 -12.15 -14.39
C LEU A 123 -4.47 -12.11 -14.12
N ALA A 124 -4.06 -12.09 -12.85
CA ALA A 124 -2.64 -12.12 -12.50
C ALA A 124 -1.97 -13.42 -12.98
N LYS A 125 -2.64 -14.57 -12.80
CA LYS A 125 -2.15 -15.86 -13.27
C LYS A 125 -2.02 -15.88 -14.79
N ASP A 126 -3.05 -15.48 -15.50
CA ASP A 126 -3.10 -15.51 -16.96
C ASP A 126 -2.08 -14.51 -17.59
N THR A 127 -1.80 -13.41 -16.90
CA THR A 127 -0.88 -12.37 -17.39
C THR A 127 0.60 -12.66 -17.08
N TRP A 128 0.89 -13.19 -15.89
CA TRP A 128 2.26 -13.24 -15.37
C TRP A 128 2.83 -14.64 -15.20
N CYS A 129 1.97 -15.67 -15.02
CA CYS A 129 2.44 -17.06 -14.86
C CYS A 129 2.63 -17.69 -16.25
N VAL A 130 3.63 -17.24 -16.99
CA VAL A 130 3.95 -17.77 -18.33
C VAL A 130 5.06 -18.82 -18.19
N GLY A 131 4.75 -20.07 -18.55
CA GLY A 131 5.69 -21.20 -18.47
C GLY A 131 5.65 -21.94 -17.12
N ASP A 132 6.56 -22.91 -16.96
CA ASP A 132 6.56 -23.87 -15.84
C ASP A 132 7.46 -23.44 -14.68
N LYS A 133 8.28 -22.40 -14.85
CA LYS A 133 9.18 -21.92 -13.80
C LYS A 133 8.44 -21.07 -12.77
N PRO A 134 8.82 -21.18 -11.48
CA PRO A 134 8.32 -20.28 -10.46
C PRO A 134 8.71 -18.83 -10.77
N ILE A 135 7.91 -17.88 -10.30
CA ILE A 135 8.12 -16.46 -10.52
C ILE A 135 8.94 -15.87 -9.39
N MET A 136 9.98 -15.10 -9.75
CA MET A 136 10.67 -14.17 -8.86
C MET A 136 10.36 -12.73 -9.29
N VAL A 137 9.99 -11.90 -8.33
CA VAL A 137 9.82 -10.46 -8.57
C VAL A 137 10.92 -9.71 -7.85
N ILE A 138 11.64 -8.86 -8.58
CA ILE A 138 12.68 -7.99 -8.03
C ILE A 138 12.31 -6.52 -8.25
N HIS A 139 12.46 -5.71 -7.21
CA HIS A 139 12.26 -4.27 -7.25
C HIS A 139 13.46 -3.58 -6.60
N THR A 140 14.31 -2.99 -7.40
CA THR A 140 15.64 -2.49 -6.99
C THR A 140 15.64 -1.03 -6.55
N ASN A 141 14.60 -0.27 -6.87
CA ASN A 141 14.57 1.18 -6.63
C ASN A 141 13.35 1.62 -5.83
N GLY A 142 13.56 2.29 -4.71
CA GLY A 142 12.51 2.84 -3.85
C GLY A 142 12.28 4.35 -4.06
N GLY A 143 11.19 4.88 -3.46
CA GLY A 143 10.90 6.31 -3.42
C GLY A 143 10.23 6.90 -4.65
N MET A 144 9.85 8.18 -4.55
CA MET A 144 9.35 8.97 -5.69
C MET A 144 10.51 9.40 -6.56
N MET A 145 10.35 9.29 -7.88
CA MET A 145 11.28 9.84 -8.85
C MET A 145 10.67 11.10 -9.46
N THR A 146 11.40 12.19 -9.39
CA THR A 146 11.15 13.31 -10.28
C THR A 146 11.81 13.04 -11.64
N ILE A 147 11.19 13.53 -12.72
CA ILE A 147 11.62 13.30 -14.11
C ILE A 147 13.09 13.59 -14.36
N ASN A 148 13.72 14.50 -13.57
CA ASN A 148 15.09 14.95 -13.73
C ASN A 148 16.08 14.48 -12.64
N ALA A 149 15.66 13.70 -11.65
CA ALA A 149 16.55 13.22 -10.60
C ALA A 149 17.10 11.83 -10.94
N LYS A 150 18.40 11.64 -10.79
CA LYS A 150 18.95 10.28 -10.75
C LYS A 150 18.26 9.53 -9.60
N PRO A 151 17.66 8.39 -9.88
CA PRO A 151 16.84 7.67 -8.91
C PRO A 151 17.73 6.90 -7.93
N TYR A 152 18.42 7.58 -7.07
CA TYR A 152 19.23 6.91 -6.06
C TYR A 152 18.84 7.34 -4.66
N ALA A 153 18.19 6.44 -3.94
CA ALA A 153 17.93 6.55 -2.52
C ALA A 153 18.78 5.49 -1.80
N TRP A 154 19.98 5.82 -1.45
CA TRP A 154 20.98 4.90 -0.85
C TRP A 154 20.42 3.99 0.27
N ALA A 155 19.40 4.44 0.98
CA ALA A 155 18.73 3.68 2.03
C ALA A 155 17.65 2.70 1.52
N ARG A 156 17.31 2.73 0.22
CA ARG A 156 16.21 1.95 -0.36
C ARG A 156 16.56 1.28 -1.68
N ASP A 157 17.60 1.74 -2.35
CA ASP A 157 18.01 1.21 -3.64
C ASP A 157 19.05 0.12 -3.43
N MET A 158 18.86 -0.98 -4.16
CA MET A 158 19.84 -2.05 -4.24
C MET A 158 20.92 -1.64 -5.25
N PRO A 159 22.23 -1.80 -4.95
CA PRO A 159 23.29 -1.64 -5.94
C PRO A 159 23.03 -2.51 -7.18
N GLU A 160 23.28 -1.95 -8.36
CA GLU A 160 22.93 -2.60 -9.63
C GLU A 160 23.74 -3.89 -9.86
N ASP A 161 25.00 -3.91 -9.49
CA ASP A 161 25.89 -5.08 -9.54
C ASP A 161 25.35 -6.23 -8.69
N ILE A 162 24.96 -5.98 -7.45
CA ILE A 162 24.36 -6.98 -6.56
C ILE A 162 23.02 -7.48 -7.12
N ALA A 163 22.20 -6.56 -7.63
CA ALA A 163 20.92 -6.92 -8.23
C ALA A 163 21.12 -7.81 -9.48
N GLN A 164 22.14 -7.51 -10.30
CA GLN A 164 22.47 -8.30 -11.48
C GLN A 164 22.99 -9.70 -11.10
N GLU A 165 23.85 -9.79 -10.08
CA GLU A 165 24.31 -11.08 -9.57
C GLU A 165 23.17 -11.98 -9.10
N ILE A 166 22.16 -11.40 -8.41
CA ILE A 166 20.96 -12.13 -8.00
C ILE A 166 20.19 -12.65 -9.22
N VAL A 167 19.98 -11.81 -10.23
CA VAL A 167 19.31 -12.24 -11.46
C VAL A 167 20.10 -13.32 -12.17
N ASP A 168 21.42 -13.18 -12.30
CA ASP A 168 22.29 -14.14 -12.99
C ASP A 168 22.29 -15.50 -12.30
N TYR A 169 22.22 -15.52 -10.98
CA TYR A 169 22.13 -16.75 -10.18
C TYR A 169 20.79 -17.48 -10.38
N TYR A 170 19.67 -16.74 -10.31
CA TYR A 170 18.34 -17.35 -10.27
C TYR A 170 17.64 -17.51 -11.63
N LYS A 171 18.11 -16.87 -12.72
CA LYS A 171 17.45 -16.92 -14.04
C LYS A 171 17.31 -18.32 -14.65
N LYS A 172 18.10 -19.30 -14.18
CA LYS A 172 17.99 -20.69 -14.62
C LYS A 172 16.74 -21.37 -14.08
N ASP A 173 16.37 -21.05 -12.82
CA ASP A 173 15.33 -21.74 -12.07
C ASP A 173 14.02 -20.95 -11.98
N TYR A 174 14.07 -19.64 -12.23
CA TYR A 174 12.94 -18.72 -12.10
C TYR A 174 12.68 -17.92 -13.36
N THR A 175 11.41 -17.60 -13.59
CA THR A 175 11.02 -16.49 -14.47
C THR A 175 11.10 -15.20 -13.65
N ILE A 176 12.01 -14.29 -14.03
CA ILE A 176 12.30 -13.10 -13.25
C ILE A 176 11.61 -11.88 -13.86
N TYR A 177 10.79 -11.19 -13.04
CA TYR A 177 10.18 -9.91 -13.37
C TYR A 177 10.82 -8.81 -12.55
N GLN A 178 11.35 -7.79 -13.20
CA GLN A 178 11.82 -6.59 -12.55
C GLN A 178 10.75 -5.49 -12.61
N ILE A 179 10.27 -5.03 -11.45
CA ILE A 179 9.43 -3.83 -11.39
C ILE A 179 10.34 -2.62 -11.54
N THR A 180 10.13 -1.84 -12.59
CA THR A 180 10.97 -0.70 -12.96
C THR A 180 10.18 0.61 -12.95
N LYS A 181 10.91 1.70 -12.88
CA LYS A 181 10.47 3.05 -13.23
C LYS A 181 11.14 3.43 -14.55
N VAL A 182 10.69 4.52 -15.19
CA VAL A 182 11.20 4.94 -16.52
C VAL A 182 12.72 4.98 -16.57
N ASN A 183 13.36 5.55 -15.55
CA ASN A 183 14.81 5.75 -15.48
C ASN A 183 15.55 4.72 -14.60
N SER A 184 14.89 3.62 -14.19
CA SER A 184 15.56 2.58 -13.41
C SER A 184 16.55 1.79 -14.28
N PRO A 185 17.71 1.39 -13.73
CA PRO A 185 18.58 0.43 -14.38
C PRO A 185 17.82 -0.86 -14.71
N LYS A 186 18.03 -1.37 -15.91
CA LYS A 186 17.36 -2.60 -16.39
C LYS A 186 18.31 -3.78 -16.27
N LEU A 187 17.95 -4.75 -15.45
CA LEU A 187 18.73 -5.96 -15.22
C LEU A 187 18.63 -6.90 -16.43
N LYS A 188 19.78 -7.42 -16.90
CA LYS A 188 19.83 -8.35 -18.00
C LYS A 188 19.32 -9.73 -17.56
N GLY A 189 18.40 -10.31 -18.34
CA GLY A 189 17.80 -11.59 -18.03
C GLY A 189 16.52 -11.53 -17.19
N ALA A 190 16.02 -10.34 -16.88
CA ALA A 190 14.70 -10.11 -16.30
C ALA A 190 13.74 -9.49 -17.30
N THR A 191 12.46 -9.81 -17.20
CA THR A 191 11.36 -9.11 -17.91
C THR A 191 11.00 -7.84 -17.15
N HIS A 192 11.01 -6.71 -17.83
CA HIS A 192 10.80 -5.40 -17.19
C HIS A 192 9.32 -5.00 -17.21
N ILE A 193 8.79 -4.65 -16.04
CA ILE A 193 7.43 -4.20 -15.85
C ILE A 193 7.47 -2.78 -15.30
N LEU A 194 6.86 -1.81 -16.01
CA LEU A 194 6.71 -0.46 -15.48
C LEU A 194 5.72 -0.45 -14.30
N SER A 195 6.06 0.27 -13.25
CA SER A 195 5.15 0.46 -12.11
C SER A 195 3.86 1.18 -12.57
N THR A 196 2.75 0.84 -11.94
CA THR A 196 1.43 1.41 -12.30
C THR A 196 1.36 2.92 -12.20
N GLN A 197 2.12 3.54 -11.31
CA GLN A 197 2.22 5.01 -11.20
C GLN A 197 2.77 5.65 -12.47
N GLU A 198 3.76 5.03 -13.10
CA GLU A 198 4.37 5.55 -14.32
C GLU A 198 3.55 5.28 -15.58
N LYS A 199 2.79 4.19 -15.60
CA LYS A 199 1.82 3.96 -16.67
C LYS A 199 0.75 5.05 -16.72
N GLN A 200 0.31 5.55 -15.56
CA GLN A 200 -0.66 6.65 -15.48
C GLN A 200 -0.06 7.97 -15.97
N ILE A 201 1.18 8.28 -15.60
CA ILE A 201 1.89 9.49 -16.04
C ILE A 201 2.13 9.45 -17.56
N THR A 202 2.64 8.34 -18.07
CA THR A 202 2.90 8.17 -19.52
C THR A 202 1.61 8.27 -20.35
N THR A 203 0.48 7.81 -19.82
CA THR A 203 -0.82 7.93 -20.49
C THR A 203 -1.39 9.35 -20.45
N MET A 204 -1.01 10.16 -19.46
CA MET A 204 -1.39 11.58 -19.37
C MET A 204 -0.55 12.48 -20.27
N GLU A 205 0.72 12.15 -20.51
CA GLU A 205 1.62 12.89 -21.39
C GLU A 205 1.35 12.63 -22.88
N LEU A 206 0.62 11.56 -23.22
CA LEU A 206 0.27 11.19 -24.59
C LEU A 206 -1.13 11.68 -25.02
N LYS A 207 -1.81 12.50 -24.22
CA LYS A 207 -3.05 13.20 -24.52
C LYS A 207 -2.84 14.71 -24.59
#